data_556b4ef282631fc60cc32ae8128da1e9
#
_entry.id   556b4ef282631fc60cc32ae8128da1e9
#
_cell.length_a   1.000
_cell.length_b   1.000
_cell.length_c   1.000
_cell.angle_alpha   90.00
_cell.angle_beta   90.00
_cell.angle_gamma   90.00
#
_symmetry.space_group_name_H-M   'P 1'
#
loop_
_entity.id
_entity.type
_entity.pdbx_description
1 polymer ?
#
loop_
_entity_poly.entity_id
_entity_poly.type
_entity_poly.pdbx_seq_one_letter_code
_entity_poly.pdbx_strand_id
1 'polypeptide(L)'
;MQKGFKVCGDYFHRVAQMNLGYKYCSINWNYMPPSGGGLIHPHLQTMAGLKPTNYMQRLLSSAQNYAEGSGGNLWRNLIVQEREAKERFIASTGSISWLVSFAPKGMAGEIDFIFQEKASFFELTEANFDELLKGLSKIFGYLYLNNFMSFNMSLYAPMISDKHFWVQGKIVPRFEINPLGTSDINYFEKLHNEVICPVVPEELCRELQPYFS
;
A
#
# COMPACT_ATOMS: atom_id res chain seq x y z
N MET A 1 -12.08 -9.84 7.59
CA MET A 1 -11.05 -9.47 6.59
C MET A 1 -10.28 -10.67 6.03
N GLN A 2 -9.79 -11.62 6.84
CA GLN A 2 -9.04 -12.80 6.36
C GLN A 2 -9.77 -13.55 5.22
N LYS A 3 -11.06 -13.88 5.41
CA LYS A 3 -11.88 -14.49 4.35
C LYS A 3 -11.94 -13.66 3.06
N GLY A 4 -11.94 -12.33 3.18
CA GLY A 4 -11.93 -11.44 2.02
C GLY A 4 -10.65 -11.57 1.20
N PHE A 5 -9.47 -11.54 1.84
CA PHE A 5 -8.18 -11.73 1.15
C PHE A 5 -8.07 -13.12 0.53
N LYS A 6 -8.59 -14.16 1.21
CA LYS A 6 -8.65 -15.51 0.64
C LYS A 6 -9.47 -15.55 -0.65
N VAL A 7 -10.66 -14.96 -0.65
CA VAL A 7 -11.53 -14.89 -1.86
C VAL A 7 -10.82 -14.12 -2.98
N CYS A 8 -10.10 -13.04 -2.65
CA CYS A 8 -9.28 -12.33 -3.65
C CYS A 8 -8.19 -13.24 -4.24
N GLY A 9 -7.52 -14.03 -3.40
CA GLY A 9 -6.53 -15.02 -3.82
C GLY A 9 -7.12 -16.08 -4.74
N ASP A 10 -8.25 -16.66 -4.36
CA ASP A 10 -8.97 -17.65 -5.17
C ASP A 10 -9.37 -17.08 -6.54
N TYR A 11 -9.78 -15.82 -6.59
CA TYR A 11 -10.05 -15.12 -7.85
C TYR A 11 -8.80 -15.04 -8.74
N PHE A 12 -7.65 -14.60 -8.21
CA PHE A 12 -6.42 -14.51 -9.01
C PHE A 12 -5.90 -15.87 -9.47
N HIS A 13 -6.04 -16.92 -8.64
CA HIS A 13 -5.73 -18.28 -9.08
C HIS A 13 -6.60 -18.73 -10.26
N ARG A 14 -7.90 -18.45 -10.23
CA ARG A 14 -8.81 -18.75 -11.34
C ARG A 14 -8.43 -17.97 -12.59
N VAL A 15 -8.13 -16.67 -12.46
CA VAL A 15 -7.69 -15.84 -13.59
C VAL A 15 -6.41 -16.37 -14.21
N ALA A 16 -5.44 -16.81 -13.39
CA ALA A 16 -4.21 -17.41 -13.90
C ALA A 16 -4.47 -18.73 -14.66
N GLN A 17 -5.38 -19.56 -14.16
CA GLN A 17 -5.77 -20.83 -14.82
C GLN A 17 -6.45 -20.62 -16.19
N MET A 18 -7.09 -19.48 -16.41
CA MET A 18 -7.68 -19.15 -17.71
C MET A 18 -6.64 -18.96 -18.82
N ASN A 19 -5.37 -18.81 -18.47
CA ASN A 19 -4.23 -18.64 -19.38
C ASN A 19 -4.40 -17.51 -20.42
N LEU A 20 -5.06 -16.43 -20.02
CA LEU A 20 -5.33 -15.25 -20.86
C LEU A 20 -4.22 -14.20 -20.82
N GLY A 21 -3.07 -14.54 -20.22
CA GLY A 21 -1.88 -13.70 -20.18
C GLY A 21 -1.90 -12.57 -19.15
N TYR A 22 -2.81 -12.59 -18.17
CA TYR A 22 -2.82 -11.63 -17.05
C TYR A 22 -1.53 -11.75 -16.24
N LYS A 23 -0.89 -10.62 -16.00
CA LYS A 23 0.44 -10.55 -15.35
C LYS A 23 0.50 -9.72 -14.09
N TYR A 24 -0.50 -8.87 -13.87
CA TYR A 24 -0.51 -7.90 -12.76
C TYR A 24 -1.84 -7.96 -12.06
N CYS A 25 -1.81 -7.80 -10.74
CA CYS A 25 -3.03 -7.77 -9.95
C CYS A 25 -2.94 -6.71 -8.84
N SER A 26 -4.10 -6.29 -8.38
CA SER A 26 -4.22 -5.48 -7.17
C SER A 26 -5.45 -5.84 -6.37
N ILE A 27 -5.33 -5.68 -5.04
CA ILE A 27 -6.46 -5.70 -4.10
C ILE A 27 -6.62 -4.29 -3.58
N ASN A 28 -7.81 -3.72 -3.75
CA ASN A 28 -8.08 -2.33 -3.46
C ASN A 28 -9.21 -2.21 -2.44
N TRP A 29 -9.17 -1.16 -1.64
CA TRP A 29 -10.20 -0.86 -0.67
C TRP A 29 -10.43 0.64 -0.58
N ASN A 30 -11.64 1.07 -0.93
CA ASN A 30 -12.14 2.42 -0.67
C ASN A 30 -13.05 2.33 0.56
N TYR A 31 -12.60 2.86 1.69
CA TYR A 31 -13.37 2.82 2.92
C TYR A 31 -13.97 4.19 3.22
N MET A 32 -15.31 4.24 3.24
CA MET A 32 -16.15 5.41 3.52
C MET A 32 -16.13 6.50 2.43
N PRO A 33 -17.13 7.40 2.38
CA PRO A 33 -17.33 8.36 1.27
C PRO A 33 -16.14 9.25 0.87
N PRO A 34 -15.35 9.84 1.78
CA PRO A 34 -14.18 10.64 1.40
C PRO A 34 -13.17 9.91 0.51
N SER A 35 -13.08 8.58 0.63
CA SER A 35 -12.22 7.76 -0.23
C SER A 35 -12.84 7.39 -1.58
N GLY A 36 -14.08 7.83 -1.86
CA GLY A 36 -14.85 7.38 -3.01
C GLY A 36 -15.61 6.07 -2.79
N GLY A 37 -15.70 5.59 -1.55
CA GLY A 37 -16.50 4.43 -1.19
C GLY A 37 -18.00 4.76 -1.16
N GLY A 38 -18.74 4.33 -2.19
CA GLY A 38 -20.20 4.58 -2.27
C GLY A 38 -21.05 3.63 -1.40
N LEU A 39 -20.44 2.57 -0.85
CA LEU A 39 -21.12 1.59 0.01
C LEU A 39 -20.50 1.62 1.41
N ILE A 40 -21.38 1.76 2.41
CA ILE A 40 -20.97 1.90 3.83
C ILE A 40 -20.63 0.54 4.48
N HIS A 41 -20.26 -0.47 3.72
CA HIS A 41 -19.78 -1.73 4.28
C HIS A 41 -18.39 -2.08 3.75
N PRO A 42 -17.54 -2.69 4.55
CA PRO A 42 -16.21 -3.09 4.12
C PRO A 42 -16.27 -4.08 2.94
N HIS A 43 -15.65 -3.73 1.81
CA HIS A 43 -15.54 -4.61 0.65
C HIS A 43 -14.19 -4.40 -0.04
N LEU A 44 -13.57 -5.50 -0.45
CA LEU A 44 -12.36 -5.48 -1.25
C LEU A 44 -12.71 -5.56 -2.73
N GLN A 45 -11.94 -4.86 -3.54
CA GLN A 45 -12.06 -4.86 -5.00
C GLN A 45 -10.79 -5.45 -5.62
N THR A 46 -10.92 -6.44 -6.49
CA THR A 46 -9.80 -7.07 -7.18
C THR A 46 -9.72 -6.58 -8.62
N MET A 47 -8.49 -6.38 -9.10
CA MET A 47 -8.23 -6.08 -10.50
C MET A 47 -7.09 -6.98 -10.99
N ALA A 48 -7.27 -7.59 -12.16
CA ALA A 48 -6.24 -8.29 -12.90
C ALA A 48 -6.03 -7.62 -14.26
N GLY A 49 -4.78 -7.45 -14.68
CA GLY A 49 -4.43 -6.74 -15.90
C GLY A 49 -3.34 -7.42 -16.72
N LEU A 50 -3.43 -7.28 -18.04
CA LEU A 50 -2.37 -7.70 -18.97
C LEU A 50 -1.16 -6.78 -18.89
N LYS A 51 -1.40 -5.50 -18.56
CA LYS A 51 -0.39 -4.46 -18.36
C LYS A 51 -0.51 -3.91 -16.95
N PRO A 52 0.58 -3.43 -16.34
CA PRO A 52 0.52 -2.75 -15.07
C PRO A 52 -0.22 -1.42 -15.20
N THR A 53 -0.78 -0.93 -14.10
CA THR A 53 -1.23 0.46 -14.02
C THR A 53 -0.02 1.41 -14.16
N ASN A 54 -0.25 2.67 -14.53
CA ASN A 54 0.83 3.65 -14.66
C ASN A 54 1.68 3.79 -13.39
N TYR A 55 1.04 3.69 -12.23
CA TYR A 55 1.75 3.73 -10.96
C TYR A 55 2.63 2.49 -10.75
N MET A 56 2.06 1.30 -10.95
CA MET A 56 2.80 0.05 -10.83
C MET A 56 3.95 -0.04 -11.84
N GLN A 57 3.74 0.47 -13.08
CA GLN A 57 4.80 0.53 -14.08
C GLN A 57 5.99 1.37 -13.61
N ARG A 58 5.74 2.51 -12.96
CA ARG A 58 6.81 3.34 -12.39
C ARG A 58 7.57 2.61 -11.30
N LEU A 59 6.87 1.91 -10.40
CA LEU A 59 7.51 1.11 -9.35
C LEU A 59 8.40 0.01 -9.93
N LEU A 60 7.89 -0.73 -10.92
CA LEU A 60 8.65 -1.78 -11.61
C LEU A 60 9.89 -1.22 -12.31
N SER A 61 9.73 -0.13 -13.08
CA SER A 61 10.85 0.50 -13.78
C SER A 61 11.88 1.07 -12.82
N SER A 62 11.46 1.69 -11.71
CA SER A 62 12.38 2.20 -10.69
C SER A 62 13.17 1.08 -10.02
N ALA A 63 12.52 -0.04 -9.70
CA ALA A 63 13.17 -1.19 -9.11
C ALA A 63 14.20 -1.83 -10.07
N GLN A 64 13.85 -1.96 -11.35
CA GLN A 64 14.75 -2.46 -12.38
C GLN A 64 15.96 -1.54 -12.59
N ASN A 65 15.73 -0.23 -12.80
CA ASN A 65 16.81 0.74 -12.99
C ASN A 65 17.75 0.78 -11.78
N TYR A 66 17.21 0.69 -10.57
CA TYR A 66 18.02 0.61 -9.36
C TYR A 66 18.90 -0.64 -9.35
N ALA A 67 18.34 -1.79 -9.68
CA ALA A 67 19.09 -3.05 -9.71
C ALA A 67 20.19 -3.03 -10.77
N GLU A 68 19.96 -2.44 -11.94
CA GLU A 68 20.94 -2.28 -13.01
C GLU A 68 22.09 -1.33 -12.59
N GLY A 69 21.78 -0.28 -11.81
CA GLY A 69 22.78 0.70 -11.35
C GLY A 69 23.56 0.27 -10.11
N SER A 70 22.89 -0.38 -9.14
CA SER A 70 23.46 -0.73 -7.83
C SER A 70 23.77 -2.20 -7.66
N GLY A 71 23.21 -3.07 -8.51
CA GLY A 71 23.28 -4.53 -8.39
C GLY A 71 22.41 -5.10 -7.26
N GLY A 72 21.62 -4.27 -6.56
CA GLY A 72 20.82 -4.63 -5.39
C GLY A 72 19.32 -4.59 -5.62
N ASN A 73 18.55 -5.03 -4.61
CA ASN A 73 17.10 -4.88 -4.60
C ASN A 73 16.71 -3.56 -3.93
N LEU A 74 15.97 -2.70 -4.65
CA LEU A 74 15.54 -1.38 -4.18
C LEU A 74 14.81 -1.45 -2.84
N TRP A 75 13.86 -2.38 -2.71
CA TRP A 75 12.99 -2.48 -1.54
C TRP A 75 13.74 -2.96 -0.31
N ARG A 76 14.68 -3.90 -0.48
CA ARG A 76 15.56 -4.33 0.60
C ARG A 76 16.41 -3.16 1.11
N ASN A 77 17.04 -2.43 0.20
CA ASN A 77 17.91 -1.32 0.56
C ASN A 77 17.12 -0.17 1.19
N LEU A 78 15.93 0.15 0.68
CA LEU A 78 15.04 1.13 1.28
C LEU A 78 14.70 0.75 2.74
N ILE A 79 14.28 -0.48 2.99
CA ILE A 79 13.93 -0.94 4.34
C ILE A 79 15.15 -0.88 5.29
N VAL A 80 16.33 -1.28 4.81
CA VAL A 80 17.56 -1.23 5.62
C VAL A 80 17.90 0.21 5.97
N GLN A 81 17.91 1.11 4.99
CA GLN A 81 18.24 2.51 5.21
C GLN A 81 17.24 3.22 6.13
N GLU A 82 15.94 3.01 5.94
CA GLU A 82 14.92 3.61 6.81
C GLU A 82 14.97 3.06 8.25
N ARG A 83 15.32 1.78 8.40
CA ARG A 83 15.51 1.17 9.72
C ARG A 83 16.75 1.72 10.43
N GLU A 84 17.84 1.94 9.72
CA GLU A 84 19.08 2.55 10.25
C GLU A 84 18.88 4.04 10.58
N ALA A 85 18.22 4.79 9.70
CA ALA A 85 17.91 6.21 9.92
C ALA A 85 16.92 6.42 11.09
N LYS A 86 16.03 5.46 11.35
CA LYS A 86 14.96 5.54 12.37
C LYS A 86 14.01 6.72 12.17
N GLU A 87 13.84 7.13 10.92
CA GLU A 87 13.01 8.28 10.56
C GLU A 87 11.60 7.87 10.15
N ARG A 88 11.48 7.01 9.13
CA ARG A 88 10.21 6.62 8.52
C ARG A 88 9.89 5.14 8.63
N PHE A 89 10.75 4.36 9.26
CA PHE A 89 10.49 2.95 9.57
C PHE A 89 9.61 2.85 10.81
N ILE A 90 8.36 2.37 10.65
CA ILE A 90 7.42 2.20 11.76
C ILE A 90 7.76 0.93 12.55
N ALA A 91 7.66 -0.23 11.90
CA ALA A 91 7.85 -1.54 12.53
C ALA A 91 7.87 -2.67 11.49
N SER A 92 8.00 -3.91 11.98
CA SER A 92 7.71 -5.12 11.21
C SER A 92 6.59 -5.94 11.87
N THR A 93 5.74 -6.55 11.06
CA THR A 93 4.83 -7.62 11.47
C THR A 93 5.18 -8.88 10.70
N GLY A 94 5.96 -9.77 11.31
CA GLY A 94 6.54 -10.91 10.60
C GLY A 94 7.42 -10.49 9.43
N SER A 95 7.08 -10.92 8.22
CA SER A 95 7.80 -10.61 6.98
C SER A 95 7.43 -9.24 6.37
N ILE A 96 6.51 -8.49 6.96
CA ILE A 96 6.05 -7.21 6.42
C ILE A 96 6.75 -6.06 7.12
N SER A 97 7.38 -5.17 6.34
CA SER A 97 7.89 -3.89 6.82
C SER A 97 6.86 -2.79 6.59
N TRP A 98 6.64 -1.97 7.63
CA TRP A 98 5.74 -0.83 7.63
C TRP A 98 6.57 0.46 7.68
N LEU A 99 6.29 1.37 6.75
CA LEU A 99 7.01 2.64 6.61
C LEU A 99 6.02 3.78 6.41
N VAL A 100 6.45 5.00 6.70
CA VAL A 100 5.77 6.20 6.20
C VAL A 100 6.46 6.60 4.90
N SER A 101 5.67 6.88 3.87
CA SER A 101 6.18 7.29 2.56
C SER A 101 6.84 8.67 2.66
N PHE A 102 8.05 8.81 2.09
CA PHE A 102 8.72 10.12 1.97
C PHE A 102 7.95 11.07 1.04
N ALA A 103 7.38 10.53 -0.06
CA ALA A 103 6.60 11.28 -1.04
C ALA A 103 5.16 10.74 -1.08
N PRO A 104 4.31 11.13 -0.11
CA PRO A 104 2.97 10.59 0.04
C PRO A 104 2.05 10.99 -1.11
N LYS A 105 1.02 10.16 -1.34
CA LYS A 105 -0.03 10.38 -2.34
C LYS A 105 -1.32 10.97 -1.75
N GLY A 106 -1.31 11.34 -0.50
CA GLY A 106 -2.44 11.95 0.19
C GLY A 106 -2.02 13.09 1.11
N MET A 107 -2.91 14.03 1.31
CA MET A 107 -2.69 15.22 2.13
C MET A 107 -2.42 14.85 3.61
N ALA A 108 -2.97 13.74 4.11
CA ALA A 108 -2.76 13.24 5.47
C ALA A 108 -1.57 12.26 5.59
N GLY A 109 -0.67 12.24 4.64
CA GLY A 109 0.43 11.28 4.60
C GLY A 109 0.06 9.96 3.91
N GLU A 110 0.99 9.02 3.92
CA GLU A 110 0.83 7.70 3.34
C GLU A 110 1.63 6.67 4.12
N ILE A 111 1.04 5.50 4.34
CA ILE A 111 1.67 4.39 5.04
C ILE A 111 1.89 3.27 4.03
N ASP A 112 3.14 2.84 3.90
CA ASP A 112 3.55 1.76 3.02
C ASP A 112 3.69 0.45 3.80
N PHE A 113 3.33 -0.67 3.17
CA PHE A 113 3.63 -2.00 3.66
C PHE A 113 4.28 -2.83 2.56
N ILE A 114 5.41 -3.47 2.87
CA ILE A 114 6.23 -4.20 1.90
C ILE A 114 6.43 -5.62 2.42
N PHE A 115 6.01 -6.62 1.64
CA PHE A 115 6.26 -8.03 1.92
C PHE A 115 7.69 -8.36 1.51
N GLN A 116 8.57 -8.53 2.49
CA GLN A 116 9.97 -8.80 2.22
C GLN A 116 10.13 -10.13 1.48
N GLU A 117 10.93 -10.10 0.40
CA GLU A 117 11.28 -11.26 -0.42
C GLU A 117 10.10 -11.97 -1.11
N LYS A 118 8.97 -11.27 -1.28
CA LYS A 118 7.81 -11.76 -2.04
C LYS A 118 7.74 -11.07 -3.39
N ALA A 119 8.13 -11.77 -4.45
CA ALA A 119 8.28 -11.22 -5.80
C ALA A 119 7.00 -11.35 -6.65
N SER A 120 6.00 -12.09 -6.18
CA SER A 120 4.71 -12.24 -6.83
C SER A 120 3.57 -12.47 -5.84
N PHE A 121 2.33 -12.25 -6.30
CA PHE A 121 1.13 -12.52 -5.50
C PHE A 121 1.06 -13.99 -5.04
N PHE A 122 1.47 -14.93 -5.89
CA PHE A 122 1.38 -16.36 -5.63
C PHE A 122 2.44 -16.88 -4.64
N GLU A 123 3.38 -16.03 -4.25
CA GLU A 123 4.32 -16.33 -3.16
C GLU A 123 3.76 -15.94 -1.78
N LEU A 124 2.63 -15.23 -1.74
CA LEU A 124 1.97 -14.88 -0.48
C LEU A 124 1.24 -16.09 0.09
N THR A 125 1.45 -16.33 1.37
CA THR A 125 0.81 -17.40 2.14
C THR A 125 -0.30 -16.87 3.04
N GLU A 126 -1.11 -17.74 3.62
CA GLU A 126 -2.10 -17.35 4.64
C GLU A 126 -1.43 -16.64 5.82
N ALA A 127 -0.24 -17.09 6.23
CA ALA A 127 0.53 -16.44 7.30
C ALA A 127 0.89 -14.99 6.96
N ASN A 128 1.26 -14.70 5.71
CA ASN A 128 1.53 -13.32 5.28
C ASN A 128 0.27 -12.43 5.35
N PHE A 129 -0.89 -12.97 5.05
CA PHE A 129 -2.15 -12.21 5.23
C PHE A 129 -2.51 -12.02 6.70
N ASP A 130 -2.20 -12.97 7.58
CA ASP A 130 -2.36 -12.79 9.03
C ASP A 130 -1.42 -11.71 9.58
N GLU A 131 -0.17 -11.68 9.11
CA GLU A 131 0.81 -10.63 9.41
C GLU A 131 0.32 -9.24 8.93
N LEU A 132 -0.24 -9.18 7.70
CA LEU A 132 -0.85 -7.96 7.16
C LEU A 132 -2.01 -7.49 8.04
N LEU A 133 -2.91 -8.39 8.42
CA LEU A 133 -4.07 -8.05 9.25
C LEU A 133 -3.68 -7.55 10.64
N LYS A 134 -2.61 -8.10 11.24
CA LYS A 134 -2.05 -7.59 12.49
C LYS A 134 -1.58 -6.14 12.35
N GLY A 135 -0.84 -5.82 11.30
CA GLY A 135 -0.39 -4.45 11.05
C GLY A 135 -1.55 -3.51 10.71
N LEU A 136 -2.47 -3.95 9.83
CA LEU A 136 -3.68 -3.16 9.50
C LEU A 136 -4.51 -2.82 10.74
N SER A 137 -4.67 -3.75 11.69
CA SER A 137 -5.39 -3.49 12.93
C SER A 137 -4.75 -2.35 13.74
N LYS A 138 -3.42 -2.28 13.78
CA LYS A 138 -2.68 -1.23 14.47
C LYS A 138 -2.82 0.12 13.74
N ILE A 139 -2.70 0.13 12.43
CA ILE A 139 -2.92 1.34 11.61
C ILE A 139 -4.35 1.85 11.77
N PHE A 140 -5.36 0.97 11.71
CA PHE A 140 -6.76 1.38 11.88
C PHE A 140 -7.05 1.89 13.29
N GLY A 141 -6.36 1.36 14.31
CA GLY A 141 -6.40 1.91 15.66
C GLY A 141 -5.91 3.36 15.70
N TYR A 142 -4.76 3.63 15.07
CA TYR A 142 -4.24 5.00 14.94
C TYR A 142 -5.22 5.92 14.17
N LEU A 143 -5.71 5.48 13.02
CA LEU A 143 -6.63 6.27 12.20
C LEU A 143 -7.90 6.64 12.98
N TYR A 144 -8.49 5.66 13.67
CA TYR A 144 -9.69 5.86 14.47
C TYR A 144 -9.49 6.88 15.60
N LEU A 145 -8.40 6.77 16.36
CA LEU A 145 -8.10 7.67 17.48
C LEU A 145 -7.74 9.09 17.01
N ASN A 146 -7.30 9.25 15.78
CA ASN A 146 -6.98 10.53 15.16
C ASN A 146 -8.10 11.05 14.24
N ASN A 147 -9.33 10.49 14.35
CA ASN A 147 -10.51 10.89 13.60
C ASN A 147 -10.41 10.74 12.07
N PHE A 148 -9.51 9.89 11.57
CA PHE A 148 -9.52 9.50 10.18
C PHE A 148 -10.49 8.35 9.96
N MET A 149 -11.72 8.68 9.54
CA MET A 149 -12.80 7.70 9.34
C MET A 149 -12.85 7.13 7.93
N SER A 150 -11.92 7.50 7.07
CA SER A 150 -11.86 7.08 5.66
C SER A 150 -10.42 6.86 5.21
N PHE A 151 -10.23 5.93 4.28
CA PHE A 151 -8.93 5.69 3.65
C PHE A 151 -9.09 5.01 2.29
N ASN A 152 -8.08 5.17 1.45
CA ASN A 152 -7.82 4.30 0.31
C ASN A 152 -6.69 3.33 0.64
N MET A 153 -6.84 2.07 0.27
CA MET A 153 -5.77 1.08 0.35
C MET A 153 -5.64 0.35 -0.99
N SER A 154 -4.40 0.09 -1.39
CA SER A 154 -4.11 -0.81 -2.52
C SER A 154 -2.92 -1.69 -2.20
N LEU A 155 -3.04 -2.99 -2.51
CA LEU A 155 -1.94 -3.94 -2.58
C LEU A 155 -1.62 -4.18 -4.05
N TYR A 156 -0.36 -4.06 -4.43
CA TYR A 156 0.13 -4.23 -5.81
C TYR A 156 1.02 -5.46 -5.87
N ALA A 157 0.77 -6.32 -6.86
CA ALA A 157 1.58 -7.50 -7.07
C ALA A 157 1.67 -7.89 -8.55
N PRO A 158 2.86 -8.32 -9.03
CA PRO A 158 2.93 -9.14 -10.22
C PRO A 158 2.29 -10.50 -9.93
N MET A 159 1.65 -11.11 -10.95
CA MET A 159 1.21 -12.51 -10.91
C MET A 159 2.32 -13.46 -11.35
N ILE A 160 3.32 -12.94 -12.06
CA ILE A 160 4.54 -13.64 -12.47
C ILE A 160 5.68 -13.06 -11.64
N SER A 161 6.50 -13.92 -11.05
CA SER A 161 7.61 -13.48 -10.19
C SER A 161 8.54 -12.52 -10.92
N ASP A 162 8.79 -11.36 -10.29
CA ASP A 162 9.75 -10.35 -10.75
C ASP A 162 10.79 -10.14 -9.65
N LYS A 163 12.01 -10.62 -9.91
CA LYS A 163 13.11 -10.60 -8.92
C LYS A 163 13.50 -9.21 -8.40
N HIS A 164 13.13 -8.16 -9.10
CA HIS A 164 13.41 -6.77 -8.71
C HIS A 164 12.26 -6.13 -7.95
N PHE A 165 11.07 -6.73 -7.96
CA PHE A 165 9.89 -6.19 -7.32
C PHE A 165 9.52 -7.01 -6.08
N TRP A 166 9.14 -6.33 -5.02
CA TRP A 166 8.49 -6.95 -3.86
C TRP A 166 7.04 -6.51 -3.76
N VAL A 167 6.16 -7.48 -3.48
CA VAL A 167 4.74 -7.21 -3.24
C VAL A 167 4.61 -6.17 -2.14
N GLN A 168 3.80 -5.16 -2.39
CA GLN A 168 3.67 -4.03 -1.50
C GLN A 168 2.30 -3.38 -1.61
N GLY A 169 1.97 -2.55 -0.67
CA GLY A 169 0.76 -1.75 -0.73
C GLY A 169 0.88 -0.48 0.06
N LYS A 170 -0.17 0.31 -0.04
CA LYS A 170 -0.25 1.66 0.51
C LYS A 170 -1.60 1.88 1.15
N ILE A 171 -1.59 2.67 2.22
CA ILE A 171 -2.78 3.18 2.89
C ILE A 171 -2.68 4.69 2.89
N VAL A 172 -3.68 5.34 2.32
CA VAL A 172 -3.80 6.80 2.27
C VAL A 172 -5.02 7.21 3.09
N PRO A 173 -4.83 7.80 4.26
CA PRO A 173 -5.94 8.36 5.05
C PRO A 173 -6.63 9.46 4.26
N ARG A 174 -7.96 9.53 4.36
CA ARG A 174 -8.81 10.49 3.65
C ARG A 174 -9.71 11.23 4.64
N PHE A 175 -9.95 12.49 4.40
CA PHE A 175 -10.80 13.32 5.26
C PHE A 175 -11.54 14.40 4.47
N GLU A 176 -12.54 14.98 5.11
CA GLU A 176 -13.22 16.17 4.64
C GLU A 176 -12.69 17.41 5.36
N ILE A 177 -12.49 18.49 4.61
CA ILE A 177 -12.07 19.77 5.17
C ILE A 177 -13.33 20.51 5.61
N ASN A 178 -13.59 20.51 6.91
CA ASN A 178 -14.73 21.17 7.52
C ASN A 178 -14.49 22.68 7.69
N PRO A 179 -15.55 23.53 7.75
CA PRO A 179 -16.98 23.17 7.78
C PRO A 179 -17.65 23.00 6.41
N LEU A 180 -16.92 23.17 5.32
CA LEU A 180 -17.49 23.21 3.97
C LEU A 180 -17.70 21.81 3.34
N GLY A 181 -17.26 20.75 4.00
CA GLY A 181 -17.30 19.40 3.43
C GLY A 181 -16.46 19.25 2.16
N THR A 182 -15.39 20.04 2.03
CA THR A 182 -14.51 20.03 0.88
C THR A 182 -13.61 18.79 0.89
N SER A 183 -13.40 18.19 -0.28
CA SER A 183 -12.46 17.07 -0.44
C SER A 183 -11.01 17.49 -0.12
N ASP A 184 -10.24 16.57 0.40
CA ASP A 184 -8.78 16.65 0.57
C ASP A 184 -8.01 16.56 -0.76
N ILE A 185 -8.72 16.39 -1.89
CA ILE A 185 -8.13 16.34 -3.24
C ILE A 185 -8.22 17.71 -3.89
N ASN A 186 -7.14 18.18 -4.50
CA ASN A 186 -7.08 19.44 -5.20
C ASN A 186 -6.55 19.31 -6.65
N TYR A 187 -6.40 20.43 -7.36
CA TYR A 187 -6.00 20.46 -8.76
C TYR A 187 -4.55 19.96 -9.00
N PHE A 188 -3.62 20.15 -8.04
CA PHE A 188 -2.27 19.63 -8.14
C PHE A 188 -2.28 18.12 -8.23
N GLU A 189 -3.06 17.47 -7.37
CA GLU A 189 -3.20 16.03 -7.36
C GLU A 189 -3.86 15.51 -8.64
N LYS A 190 -4.93 16.18 -9.10
CA LYS A 190 -5.70 15.74 -10.27
C LYS A 190 -5.10 16.07 -11.61
N LEU A 191 -4.49 17.24 -11.76
CA LEU A 191 -4.04 17.76 -13.05
C LEU A 191 -2.52 17.70 -13.23
N HIS A 192 -1.76 17.74 -12.13
CA HIS A 192 -0.30 17.69 -12.16
C HIS A 192 0.26 16.39 -11.60
N ASN A 193 -0.57 15.52 -11.01
CA ASN A 193 -0.15 14.28 -10.32
C ASN A 193 0.88 14.55 -9.20
N GLU A 194 0.73 15.71 -8.55
CA GLU A 194 1.52 16.15 -7.41
C GLU A 194 0.63 16.32 -6.19
N VAL A 195 1.15 15.99 -5.02
CA VAL A 195 0.40 16.07 -3.77
C VAL A 195 0.98 17.15 -2.88
N ILE A 196 0.11 18.01 -2.34
CA ILE A 196 0.47 18.93 -1.26
C ILE A 196 0.19 18.20 0.05
N CYS A 197 1.24 17.74 0.71
CA CYS A 197 1.13 17.09 2.01
C CYS A 197 1.74 17.98 3.09
N PRO A 198 0.94 18.53 4.02
CA PRO A 198 1.44 19.31 5.13
C PRO A 198 2.00 18.45 6.28
N VAL A 199 1.77 17.14 6.22
CA VAL A 199 2.23 16.21 7.25
C VAL A 199 3.72 15.91 7.05
N VAL A 200 4.51 16.06 8.10
CA VAL A 200 5.92 15.68 8.12
C VAL A 200 6.01 14.15 8.29
N PRO A 201 6.60 13.41 7.35
CA PRO A 201 6.61 11.95 7.39
C PRO A 201 7.24 11.37 8.66
N GLU A 202 8.29 11.99 9.14
CA GLU A 202 9.02 11.59 10.35
C GLU A 202 8.17 11.75 11.62
N GLU A 203 7.30 12.77 11.67
CA GLU A 203 6.36 12.97 12.76
C GLU A 203 5.25 11.92 12.73
N LEU A 204 4.65 11.68 11.57
CA LEU A 204 3.67 10.63 11.39
C LEU A 204 4.24 9.26 11.78
N CYS A 205 5.50 8.98 11.45
CA CYS A 205 6.16 7.74 11.86
C CYS A 205 6.24 7.62 13.38
N ARG A 206 6.68 8.68 14.06
CA ARG A 206 6.76 8.70 15.54
C ARG A 206 5.40 8.51 16.21
N GLU A 207 4.33 9.04 15.63
CA GLU A 207 2.96 8.85 16.13
C GLU A 207 2.46 7.42 15.94
N LEU A 208 2.86 6.75 14.86
CA LEU A 208 2.44 5.37 14.55
C LEU A 208 3.21 4.31 15.35
N GLN A 209 4.48 4.52 15.65
CA GLN A 209 5.34 3.54 16.33
C GLN A 209 4.75 2.97 17.63
N PRO A 210 4.12 3.75 18.53
CA PRO A 210 3.55 3.23 19.78
C PRO A 210 2.45 2.19 19.57
N TYR A 211 1.74 2.22 18.44
CA TYR A 211 0.70 1.24 18.13
C TYR A 211 1.28 -0.13 17.74
N PHE A 212 2.55 -0.18 17.40
CA PHE A 212 3.23 -1.41 16.97
C PHE A 212 4.05 -2.06 18.10
N SER A 213 4.18 -1.37 19.23
CA SER A 213 4.79 -1.91 20.45
C SER A 213 3.97 -3.02 21.09
#